data_7da7a375283117ad7ff4a5bff4431cfc
#
_entry.id   7da7a375283117ad7ff4a5bff4431cfc
#
_cell.length_a   1.000
_cell.length_b   1.000
_cell.length_c   1.000
_cell.angle_alpha   90.00
_cell.angle_beta   90.00
_cell.angle_gamma   90.00
#
_symmetry.space_group_name_H-M   'P 1'
#
loop_
_entity.id
_entity.type
_entity.pdbx_description
1 polymer ?
#
loop_
_entity_poly.entity_id
_entity_poly.type
_entity_poly.pdbx_seq_one_letter_code
_entity_poly.pdbx_strand_id
1 'polypeptide(L)'
;VAYLFSYKGRTALISGDTTKSANIQAFAAGIDLLVHEALSNTLVSAMHDAALAVGNLPRAMIFDDIHDYHTSPKEAAEIARDADVGHLLYYHVVPPLDVLGLEAVWLDGVDDIFQKYTLGQDGTSFSLPPNSREIIKTKSKL
;
A
#
# COMPACT_ATOMS: atom_id res chain seq x y z
N VAL A 1 -3.15 -12.23 7.23
CA VAL A 1 -3.33 -13.30 6.21
C VAL A 1 -3.37 -12.65 4.84
N ALA A 2 -2.52 -13.10 3.90
CA ALA A 2 -2.52 -12.66 2.50
C ALA A 2 -3.32 -13.62 1.62
N TYR A 3 -3.84 -13.11 0.50
CA TYR A 3 -4.62 -13.89 -0.47
C TYR A 3 -4.03 -13.75 -1.87
N LEU A 4 -3.63 -14.87 -2.46
CA LEU A 4 -3.21 -14.95 -3.86
C LEU A 4 -4.37 -15.47 -4.71
N PHE A 5 -4.76 -14.70 -5.72
CA PHE A 5 -5.78 -15.06 -6.70
C PHE A 5 -5.14 -15.40 -8.03
N SER A 6 -5.56 -16.50 -8.63
CA SER A 6 -5.17 -16.87 -9.99
C SER A 6 -6.42 -17.24 -10.80
N TYR A 7 -6.61 -16.56 -11.93
CA TYR A 7 -7.74 -16.83 -12.81
C TYR A 7 -7.37 -16.55 -14.27
N LYS A 8 -7.57 -17.54 -15.14
CA LYS A 8 -7.30 -17.45 -16.58
C LYS A 8 -5.92 -16.87 -16.93
N GLY A 9 -4.90 -17.32 -16.20
CA GLY A 9 -3.52 -16.89 -16.40
C GLY A 9 -3.17 -15.48 -15.89
N ARG A 10 -4.08 -14.87 -15.12
CA ARG A 10 -3.84 -13.59 -14.44
C ARG A 10 -3.76 -13.79 -12.93
N THR A 11 -2.98 -12.97 -12.27
CA THR A 11 -2.66 -13.12 -10.85
C THR A 11 -2.76 -11.79 -10.09
N ALA A 12 -3.32 -11.86 -8.89
CA ALA A 12 -3.34 -10.74 -7.96
C ALA A 12 -3.08 -11.22 -6.53
N LEU A 13 -2.26 -10.51 -5.78
CA LEU A 13 -2.00 -10.77 -4.37
C LEU A 13 -2.50 -9.59 -3.54
N ILE A 14 -3.26 -9.87 -2.47
CA ILE A 14 -3.67 -8.89 -1.46
C ILE A 14 -2.92 -9.21 -0.17
N SER A 15 -2.15 -8.24 0.35
CA SER A 15 -1.27 -8.47 1.50
C SER A 15 -2.01 -8.73 2.82
N GLY A 16 -3.14 -8.04 3.07
CA GLY A 16 -3.61 -7.83 4.44
C GLY A 16 -2.63 -6.95 5.22
N ASP A 17 -2.93 -6.63 6.47
CA ASP A 17 -2.03 -5.86 7.32
C ASP A 17 -0.82 -6.72 7.69
N THR A 18 0.37 -6.21 7.47
CA THR A 18 1.63 -6.95 7.65
C THR A 18 2.83 -6.02 7.67
N THR A 19 3.84 -6.35 8.44
CA THR A 19 5.17 -5.76 8.24
C THR A 19 5.77 -6.24 6.91
N LYS A 20 6.84 -5.60 6.44
CA LYS A 20 7.58 -6.05 5.24
C LYS A 20 7.90 -7.55 5.35
N SER A 21 7.36 -8.33 4.44
CA SER A 21 7.37 -9.79 4.52
C SER A 21 8.07 -10.44 3.33
N ALA A 22 9.10 -11.24 3.62
CA ALA A 22 9.75 -12.07 2.61
C ALA A 22 8.80 -13.10 1.96
N ASN A 23 7.78 -13.55 2.70
CA ASN A 23 6.76 -14.43 2.14
C ASN A 23 5.88 -13.69 1.12
N ILE A 24 5.44 -12.44 1.43
CA ILE A 24 4.71 -11.62 0.46
C ILE A 24 5.55 -11.42 -0.80
N GLN A 25 6.81 -11.04 -0.66
CA GLN A 25 7.73 -10.85 -1.79
C GLN A 25 7.89 -12.13 -2.62
N ALA A 26 8.04 -13.29 -1.99
CA ALA A 26 8.18 -14.57 -2.69
C ALA A 26 6.92 -14.96 -3.47
N PHE A 27 5.71 -14.78 -2.86
CA PHE A 27 4.45 -15.07 -3.52
C PHE A 27 4.06 -14.01 -4.57
N ALA A 28 4.60 -12.81 -4.48
CA ALA A 28 4.42 -11.73 -5.44
C ALA A 28 5.31 -11.86 -6.69
N ALA A 29 6.20 -12.84 -6.75
CA ALA A 29 7.16 -12.95 -7.85
C ALA A 29 6.46 -13.06 -9.23
N GLY A 30 6.62 -12.01 -10.07
CA GLY A 30 6.10 -11.94 -11.43
C GLY A 30 4.59 -11.86 -11.56
N ILE A 31 3.85 -11.52 -10.49
CA ILE A 31 2.38 -11.37 -10.56
C ILE A 31 1.96 -10.10 -11.30
N ASP A 32 0.71 -10.07 -11.77
CA ASP A 32 0.20 -8.89 -12.48
C ASP A 32 -0.09 -7.72 -11.54
N LEU A 33 -0.76 -7.96 -10.41
CA LEU A 33 -1.20 -6.91 -9.49
C LEU A 33 -0.89 -7.29 -8.04
N LEU A 34 -0.07 -6.46 -7.38
CA LEU A 34 0.12 -6.50 -5.95
C LEU A 34 -0.77 -5.42 -5.31
N VAL A 35 -1.68 -5.83 -4.44
CA VAL A 35 -2.51 -4.95 -3.61
C VAL A 35 -1.93 -4.97 -2.21
N HIS A 36 -1.23 -3.91 -1.82
CA HIS A 36 -0.48 -3.87 -0.55
C HIS A 36 -0.96 -2.72 0.34
N GLU A 37 -1.16 -3.01 1.62
CA GLU A 37 -1.39 -1.98 2.62
C GLU A 37 -0.13 -1.13 2.81
N ALA A 38 -0.27 0.10 3.30
CA ALA A 38 0.89 0.83 3.79
C ALA A 38 0.56 1.94 4.78
N LEU A 39 1.49 2.15 5.73
CA LEU A 39 1.44 3.17 6.76
C LEU A 39 2.63 4.12 6.62
N SER A 40 2.37 5.42 6.52
CA SER A 40 3.42 6.44 6.55
C SER A 40 3.90 6.70 7.97
N ASN A 41 5.07 6.17 8.32
CA ASN A 41 5.71 6.40 9.61
C ASN A 41 5.88 7.90 9.92
N THR A 42 6.25 8.70 8.91
CA THR A 42 6.41 10.16 9.07
C THR A 42 5.11 10.83 9.51
N LEU A 43 3.99 10.52 8.85
CA LEU A 43 2.71 11.13 9.17
C LEU A 43 2.15 10.63 10.50
N VAL A 44 2.28 9.34 10.79
CA VAL A 44 1.81 8.76 12.06
C VAL A 44 2.62 9.29 13.23
N SER A 45 3.94 9.44 13.11
CA SER A 45 4.77 10.07 14.14
C SER A 45 4.36 11.53 14.40
N ALA A 46 4.06 12.29 13.35
CA ALA A 46 3.57 13.67 13.54
C ALA A 46 2.21 13.71 14.25
N MET A 47 1.32 12.73 13.97
CA MET A 47 0.03 12.59 14.68
C MET A 47 0.22 12.18 16.14
N HIS A 48 1.17 11.30 16.43
CA HIS A 48 1.57 10.94 17.79
C HIS A 48 2.01 12.16 18.58
N ASP A 49 2.94 12.96 18.04
CA ASP A 49 3.45 14.16 18.70
C ASP A 49 2.35 15.20 18.93
N ALA A 50 1.47 15.38 17.96
CA ALA A 50 0.30 16.25 18.11
C ALA A 50 -0.65 15.76 19.21
N ALA A 51 -0.86 14.46 19.35
CA ALA A 51 -1.68 13.87 20.41
C ALA A 51 -1.06 14.11 21.80
N LEU A 52 0.26 13.94 21.93
CA LEU A 52 1.01 14.25 23.15
C LEU A 52 0.90 15.74 23.52
N ALA A 53 1.07 16.64 22.56
CA ALA A 53 1.02 18.08 22.78
C ALA A 53 -0.32 18.57 23.36
N VAL A 54 -1.43 17.88 23.05
CA VAL A 54 -2.77 18.17 23.58
C VAL A 54 -3.15 17.27 24.76
N GLY A 55 -2.24 16.46 25.29
CA GLY A 55 -2.47 15.57 26.43
C GLY A 55 -3.36 14.36 26.15
N ASN A 56 -3.56 13.99 24.87
CA ASN A 56 -4.37 12.84 24.48
C ASN A 56 -3.52 11.55 24.48
N LEU A 57 -3.14 11.10 25.67
CA LEU A 57 -2.28 9.92 25.87
C LEU A 57 -2.84 8.64 25.25
N PRO A 58 -4.15 8.31 25.37
CA PRO A 58 -4.68 7.09 24.74
C PRO A 58 -4.48 7.08 23.23
N ARG A 59 -4.62 8.23 22.55
CA ARG A 59 -4.43 8.34 21.11
C ARG A 59 -2.96 8.26 20.71
N ALA A 60 -2.07 8.87 21.50
CA ALA A 60 -0.63 8.76 21.31
C ALA A 60 -0.18 7.29 21.40
N MET A 61 -0.65 6.53 22.40
CA MET A 61 -0.33 5.11 22.54
C MET A 61 -0.76 4.28 21.32
N ILE A 62 -1.93 4.57 20.71
CA ILE A 62 -2.37 3.89 19.49
C ILE A 62 -1.40 4.18 18.34
N PHE A 63 -0.99 5.43 18.16
CA PHE A 63 -0.05 5.81 17.09
C PHE A 63 1.35 5.23 17.29
N ASP A 64 1.77 4.98 18.51
CA ASP A 64 3.03 4.31 18.83
C ASP A 64 2.94 2.81 18.47
N ASP A 65 1.84 2.15 18.84
CA ASP A 65 1.63 0.72 18.67
C ASP A 65 1.51 0.30 17.19
N ILE A 66 0.84 1.10 16.34
CA ILE A 66 0.55 0.70 14.96
C ILE A 66 1.77 0.60 14.04
N HIS A 67 2.92 1.13 14.43
CA HIS A 67 4.15 1.01 13.64
C HIS A 67 4.63 -0.44 13.49
N ASP A 68 4.34 -1.29 14.47
CA ASP A 68 4.95 -2.62 14.58
C ASP A 68 4.30 -3.69 13.68
N TYR A 69 3.17 -3.39 13.04
CA TYR A 69 2.44 -4.37 12.23
C TYR A 69 1.98 -3.88 10.85
N HIS A 70 2.58 -2.78 10.38
CA HIS A 70 2.36 -2.25 9.03
C HIS A 70 3.64 -2.15 8.23
N THR A 71 3.48 -2.07 6.91
CA THR A 71 4.57 -1.85 5.94
C THR A 71 4.60 -0.38 5.54
N SER A 72 5.78 0.22 5.41
CA SER A 72 5.87 1.59 4.88
C SER A 72 5.64 1.63 3.36
N PRO A 73 5.25 2.80 2.79
CA PRO A 73 5.07 2.94 1.33
C PRO A 73 6.32 2.56 0.54
N LYS A 74 7.51 2.93 1.03
CA LYS A 74 8.79 2.57 0.40
C LYS A 74 9.05 1.06 0.43
N GLU A 75 8.80 0.41 1.55
CA GLU A 75 8.99 -1.04 1.67
C GLU A 75 8.03 -1.83 0.78
N ALA A 76 6.77 -1.39 0.63
CA ALA A 76 5.84 -2.00 -0.31
C ALA A 76 6.29 -1.80 -1.77
N ALA A 77 6.86 -0.63 -2.10
CA ALA A 77 7.48 -0.37 -3.40
C ALA A 77 8.73 -1.25 -3.64
N GLU A 78 9.55 -1.48 -2.61
CA GLU A 78 10.69 -2.41 -2.68
C GLU A 78 10.24 -3.85 -2.93
N ILE A 79 9.21 -4.33 -2.23
CA ILE A 79 8.60 -5.63 -2.50
C ILE A 79 8.14 -5.72 -3.96
N ALA A 80 7.45 -4.69 -4.46
CA ALA A 80 6.95 -4.64 -5.83
C ALA A 80 8.07 -4.68 -6.88
N ARG A 81 9.15 -3.92 -6.65
CA ARG A 81 10.35 -3.91 -7.50
C ARG A 81 11.05 -5.27 -7.50
N ASP A 82 11.36 -5.78 -6.31
CA ASP A 82 12.18 -6.97 -6.14
C ASP A 82 11.46 -8.25 -6.58
N ALA A 83 10.12 -8.25 -6.53
CA ALA A 83 9.27 -9.33 -7.04
C ALA A 83 8.89 -9.15 -8.52
N ASP A 84 9.32 -8.08 -9.21
CA ASP A 84 8.97 -7.77 -10.60
C ASP A 84 7.45 -7.82 -10.87
N VAL A 85 6.65 -7.17 -10.02
CA VAL A 85 5.20 -7.14 -10.19
C VAL A 85 4.79 -6.22 -11.35
N GLY A 86 3.69 -6.54 -12.02
CA GLY A 86 3.18 -5.73 -13.11
C GLY A 86 2.70 -4.34 -12.67
N HIS A 87 2.02 -4.27 -11.51
CA HIS A 87 1.53 -3.02 -10.92
C HIS A 87 1.33 -3.16 -9.41
N LEU A 88 1.59 -2.08 -8.66
CA LEU A 88 1.33 -1.98 -7.22
C LEU A 88 0.10 -1.08 -6.98
N LEU A 89 -0.90 -1.59 -6.28
CA LEU A 89 -2.01 -0.81 -5.75
C LEU A 89 -1.84 -0.67 -4.24
N TYR A 90 -1.63 0.53 -3.76
CA TYR A 90 -1.74 0.82 -2.34
C TYR A 90 -3.21 0.87 -1.93
N TYR A 91 -3.58 0.07 -0.93
CA TYR A 91 -4.88 0.12 -0.27
C TYR A 91 -4.68 0.21 1.24
N HIS A 92 -5.72 0.35 2.04
CA HIS A 92 -5.59 0.54 3.49
C HIS A 92 -4.48 1.56 3.81
N VAL A 93 -4.63 2.75 3.21
CA VAL A 93 -3.67 3.86 3.31
C VAL A 93 -3.75 4.51 4.69
N VAL A 94 -2.66 4.46 5.45
CA VAL A 94 -2.61 5.00 6.82
C VAL A 94 -1.55 6.10 6.93
N PRO A 95 -1.91 7.27 7.50
CA PRO A 95 -3.26 7.73 7.83
C PRO A 95 -4.08 8.11 6.59
N PRO A 96 -5.39 8.38 6.72
CA PRO A 96 -6.19 8.96 5.64
C PRO A 96 -5.58 10.25 5.13
N LEU A 97 -5.59 10.44 3.78
CA LEU A 97 -4.91 11.57 3.11
C LEU A 97 -5.91 12.65 2.68
N ASP A 98 -6.80 13.05 3.60
CA ASP A 98 -7.90 13.98 3.34
C ASP A 98 -7.44 15.46 3.25
N VAL A 99 -6.18 15.75 3.56
CA VAL A 99 -5.61 17.10 3.55
C VAL A 99 -4.68 17.26 2.36
N LEU A 100 -4.81 18.37 1.66
CA LEU A 100 -3.95 18.71 0.52
C LEU A 100 -2.47 18.68 0.89
N GLY A 101 -1.68 17.96 0.11
CA GLY A 101 -0.24 17.83 0.28
C GLY A 101 0.21 16.58 1.09
N LEU A 102 -0.68 15.93 1.85
CA LEU A 102 -0.31 14.72 2.59
C LEU A 102 0.07 13.56 1.66
N GLU A 103 -0.55 13.48 0.47
CA GLU A 103 -0.21 12.47 -0.53
C GLU A 103 1.26 12.54 -0.95
N ALA A 104 1.78 13.75 -1.17
CA ALA A 104 3.19 13.95 -1.53
C ALA A 104 4.15 13.52 -0.41
N VAL A 105 3.79 13.76 0.86
CA VAL A 105 4.58 13.30 2.01
C VAL A 105 4.49 11.78 2.17
N TRP A 106 3.32 11.20 1.93
CA TRP A 106 3.09 9.76 2.05
C TRP A 106 3.85 8.99 0.98
N LEU A 107 3.91 9.51 -0.26
CA LEU A 107 4.61 8.92 -1.42
C LEU A 107 6.08 9.32 -1.52
N ASP A 108 6.63 10.07 -0.58
CA ASP A 108 8.03 10.54 -0.65
C ASP A 108 9.00 9.40 -0.90
N GLY A 109 9.77 9.48 -2.00
CA GLY A 109 10.78 8.52 -2.43
C GLY A 109 10.24 7.19 -2.98
N VAL A 110 8.91 7.00 -3.13
CA VAL A 110 8.32 5.82 -3.77
C VAL A 110 8.67 5.77 -5.25
N ASP A 111 8.60 6.89 -5.96
CA ASP A 111 8.91 7.00 -7.41
C ASP A 111 10.33 6.59 -7.75
N ASP A 112 11.28 6.80 -6.84
CA ASP A 112 12.68 6.40 -7.01
C ASP A 112 12.87 4.87 -6.93
N ILE A 113 11.90 4.17 -6.33
CA ILE A 113 11.96 2.73 -6.09
C ILE A 113 11.15 1.96 -7.13
N PHE A 114 9.87 2.34 -7.32
CA PHE A 114 8.96 1.66 -8.22
C PHE A 114 7.91 2.62 -8.78
N GLN A 115 7.81 2.76 -10.11
CA GLN A 115 6.99 3.79 -10.76
C GLN A 115 5.61 3.29 -11.22
N LYS A 116 5.40 1.96 -11.28
CA LYS A 116 4.14 1.36 -11.73
C LYS A 116 3.18 1.16 -10.56
N TYR A 117 2.76 2.23 -9.92
CA TYR A 117 1.85 2.14 -8.78
C TYR A 117 0.61 3.02 -8.93
N THR A 118 -0.34 2.77 -8.08
CA THR A 118 -1.53 3.61 -7.86
C THR A 118 -1.78 3.75 -6.37
N LEU A 119 -1.96 4.97 -5.90
CA LEU A 119 -2.57 5.22 -4.61
C LEU A 119 -4.09 5.01 -4.75
N GLY A 120 -4.61 3.99 -4.06
CA GLY A 120 -6.01 3.59 -4.13
C GLY A 120 -6.93 4.60 -3.45
N GLN A 121 -8.12 4.75 -4.01
CA GLN A 121 -9.24 5.50 -3.44
C GLN A 121 -10.48 4.63 -3.58
N ASP A 122 -11.51 4.91 -2.80
CA ASP A 122 -12.78 4.20 -2.91
C ASP A 122 -13.30 4.24 -4.36
N GLY A 123 -13.70 3.09 -4.87
CA GLY A 123 -14.09 2.91 -6.26
C GLY A 123 -12.93 2.72 -7.26
N THR A 124 -11.65 2.74 -6.82
CA THR A 124 -10.53 2.34 -7.69
C THR A 124 -10.71 0.87 -8.07
N SER A 125 -10.68 0.56 -9.35
CA SER A 125 -10.76 -0.82 -9.83
C SER A 125 -9.76 -1.10 -10.93
N PHE A 126 -9.36 -2.36 -11.03
CA PHE A 126 -8.47 -2.87 -12.07
C PHE A 126 -9.12 -4.01 -12.82
N SER A 127 -8.98 -4.01 -14.14
CA SER A 127 -9.31 -5.15 -14.99
C SER A 127 -8.04 -5.79 -15.49
N LEU A 128 -7.95 -7.11 -15.36
CA LEU A 128 -6.86 -7.94 -15.82
C LEU A 128 -7.38 -8.89 -16.91
N PRO A 129 -7.50 -8.45 -18.19
CA PRO A 129 -8.10 -9.26 -19.25
C PRO A 129 -7.32 -10.59 -19.45
N PRO A 130 -7.99 -11.72 -19.63
CA PRO A 130 -7.33 -13.00 -19.90
C PRO A 130 -6.58 -12.95 -21.23
N ASN A 131 -5.55 -13.78 -21.37
CA ASN A 131 -4.70 -13.84 -22.58
C ASN A 131 -4.05 -12.50 -22.97
N SER A 132 -3.86 -11.61 -22.01
CA SER A 132 -3.25 -10.29 -22.16
C SER A 132 -2.29 -10.02 -21.00
N ARG A 133 -1.39 -9.06 -21.15
CA ARG A 133 -0.60 -8.48 -20.05
C ARG A 133 -1.11 -7.10 -19.62
N GLU A 134 -2.22 -6.67 -20.20
CA GLU A 134 -2.79 -5.37 -19.87
C GLU A 134 -3.30 -5.33 -18.43
N ILE A 135 -3.04 -4.20 -17.77
CA ILE A 135 -3.55 -3.86 -16.44
C ILE A 135 -4.32 -2.55 -16.63
N ILE A 136 -5.65 -2.63 -16.65
CA ILE A 136 -6.51 -1.51 -16.99
C ILE A 136 -7.09 -0.94 -15.71
N LYS A 137 -6.61 0.26 -15.32
CA LYS A 137 -7.21 1.03 -14.21
C LYS A 137 -8.49 1.69 -14.68
N THR A 138 -9.57 1.46 -13.94
CA THR A 138 -10.84 2.17 -14.13
C THR A 138 -11.25 2.87 -12.84
N LYS A 139 -11.92 4.00 -12.96
CA LYS A 139 -12.52 4.70 -11.81
C LYS A 139 -14.01 4.43 -11.87
N SER A 140 -14.56 3.78 -10.86
CA SER A 140 -16.01 3.72 -10.72
C SER A 140 -16.52 5.15 -10.48
N LYS A 141 -17.58 5.54 -11.18
CA LYS A 141 -18.36 6.72 -10.80
C LYS A 141 -19.21 6.29 -9.61
N LEU A 142 -18.76 6.56 -8.41
CA LEU A 142 -19.59 6.54 -7.22
C LEU A 142 -20.51 7.75 -7.23
#